data_1f4646f5b599ecc68c94aa9e3107dc2c
#
_entry.id   1f4646f5b599ecc68c94aa9e3107dc2c
#
_cell.length_a   1.000
_cell.length_b   1.000
_cell.length_c   1.000
_cell.angle_alpha   90.00
_cell.angle_beta   90.00
_cell.angle_gamma   90.00
#
_symmetry.space_group_name_H-M   'P 1'
#
loop_
_entity.id
_entity.type
_entity.pdbx_description
1 polymer ?
#
loop_
_entity_poly.entity_id
_entity_poly.type
_entity_poly.pdbx_seq_one_letter_code
_entity_poly.pdbx_strand_id
1 'polypeptide(L)'
;AAGFGEQLQTAMLEGYGITETSPVLAVNVPDKAEDEAPNGIWTGNIRGSVGRPVMGVAVRFVDIETGAVLPIGQVGLLEVRGANVFTGYLGDPARTAEAIVDGWYRTGDLARLDDDGFLYLAGRLSRFSKIGGEMVPHGTVEQALLKALNLQASAEAVIAVSAVSDPAKGEQLVVLHTVDLDPDALRATLAAEGLANLWIPKVFKKVAVIPILGTGKLDLNKLRQLAQG
;
A
#
# COMPACT_ATOMS: atom_id res chain seq x y z
N ALA A 1 2.98 -15.63 3.29
CA ALA A 1 3.75 -15.83 4.53
C ALA A 1 3.43 -17.17 5.20
N ALA A 2 2.14 -17.53 5.40
CA ALA A 2 1.76 -18.75 6.13
C ALA A 2 2.38 -20.03 5.56
N GLY A 3 2.27 -20.30 4.26
CA GLY A 3 2.77 -21.54 3.66
C GLY A 3 4.29 -21.72 3.69
N PHE A 4 5.07 -20.63 3.67
CA PHE A 4 6.52 -20.70 3.73
C PHE A 4 7.03 -20.95 5.16
N GLY A 5 6.40 -20.34 6.16
CA GLY A 5 6.70 -20.57 7.57
C GLY A 5 6.39 -22.01 8.02
N GLU A 6 5.31 -22.60 7.51
CA GLU A 6 4.96 -24.00 7.76
C GLU A 6 5.99 -24.98 7.19
N GLN A 7 6.51 -24.71 5.98
CA GLN A 7 7.54 -25.54 5.36
C GLN A 7 8.88 -25.46 6.10
N LEU A 8 9.23 -24.32 6.67
CA LEU A 8 10.50 -24.12 7.38
C LEU A 8 10.39 -24.38 8.89
N GLN A 9 9.20 -24.64 9.43
CA GLN A 9 8.90 -24.76 10.86
C GLN A 9 9.44 -23.55 11.67
N THR A 10 9.39 -22.36 11.06
CA THR A 10 9.96 -21.12 11.61
C THR A 10 8.92 -20.00 11.49
N ALA A 11 8.78 -19.19 12.54
CA ALA A 11 7.94 -18.01 12.51
C ALA A 11 8.48 -17.00 11.50
N MET A 12 7.65 -16.58 10.55
CA MET A 12 7.95 -15.50 9.62
C MET A 12 7.56 -14.18 10.27
N LEU A 13 8.53 -13.34 10.52
CA LEU A 13 8.34 -12.02 11.09
C LEU A 13 8.35 -10.98 9.96
N GLU A 14 7.28 -10.21 9.86
CA GLU A 14 7.16 -9.17 8.84
C GLU A 14 7.86 -7.90 9.31
N GLY A 15 8.51 -7.20 8.38
CA GLY A 15 9.12 -5.89 8.60
C GLY A 15 8.85 -4.96 7.42
N TYR A 16 9.06 -3.68 7.64
CA TYR A 16 8.91 -2.64 6.63
C TYR A 16 10.16 -1.77 6.58
N GLY A 17 10.54 -1.43 5.37
CA GLY A 17 11.61 -0.50 5.12
C GLY A 17 11.72 -0.15 3.65
N ILE A 18 12.40 0.94 3.40
CA ILE A 18 12.64 1.49 2.08
C ILE A 18 14.10 1.94 1.98
N THR A 19 14.60 2.11 0.78
CA THR A 19 15.99 2.50 0.54
C THR A 19 16.36 3.78 1.31
N GLU A 20 15.45 4.72 1.34
CA GLU A 20 15.61 6.02 2.00
C GLU A 20 15.66 5.94 3.54
N THR A 21 15.39 4.76 4.13
CA THR A 21 15.50 4.51 5.59
C THR A 21 16.60 3.51 5.95
N SER A 22 17.53 3.17 5.05
CA SER A 22 18.79 2.41 5.21
C SER A 22 18.69 1.02 5.87
N PRO A 23 17.91 0.08 5.43
CA PRO A 23 16.61 0.14 4.80
C PRO A 23 15.45 0.01 5.81
N VAL A 24 15.70 -0.37 7.10
CA VAL A 24 14.68 -0.79 8.06
C VAL A 24 14.01 0.39 8.74
N LEU A 25 12.68 0.39 8.74
CA LEU A 25 11.86 1.38 9.45
C LEU A 25 11.08 0.76 10.62
N ALA A 26 10.46 -0.38 10.41
CA ALA A 26 9.70 -1.10 11.43
C ALA A 26 9.91 -2.61 11.28
N VAL A 27 9.84 -3.35 12.38
CA VAL A 27 10.03 -4.80 12.38
C VAL A 27 9.23 -5.46 13.51
N ASN A 28 8.60 -6.59 13.19
CA ASN A 28 8.12 -7.54 14.19
C ASN A 28 9.33 -8.32 14.76
N VAL A 29 9.29 -8.59 16.03
CA VAL A 29 10.29 -9.41 16.73
C VAL A 29 9.57 -10.52 17.49
N PRO A 30 10.26 -11.61 17.88
CA PRO A 30 9.62 -12.67 18.65
C PRO A 30 8.97 -12.15 19.92
N ASP A 31 7.83 -12.73 20.29
CA ASP A 31 7.21 -12.49 21.60
C ASP A 31 8.15 -12.98 22.71
N LYS A 32 8.13 -12.30 23.85
CA LYS A 32 8.87 -12.74 25.04
C LYS A 32 7.93 -13.41 26.03
N ALA A 33 8.39 -14.52 26.60
CA ALA A 33 7.69 -15.24 27.64
C ALA A 33 7.62 -14.42 28.96
N GLU A 34 6.76 -14.83 29.88
CA GLU A 34 6.53 -14.12 31.16
C GLU A 34 7.80 -13.95 32.01
N ASP A 35 8.71 -14.92 31.97
CA ASP A 35 9.99 -14.91 32.68
C ASP A 35 11.05 -13.96 32.06
N GLU A 36 10.85 -13.58 30.80
CA GLU A 36 11.72 -12.66 30.06
C GLU A 36 11.17 -11.22 30.01
N ALA A 37 9.94 -11.02 30.43
CA ALA A 37 9.24 -9.74 30.37
C ALA A 37 8.94 -9.19 31.78
N PRO A 38 9.29 -7.94 32.11
CA PRO A 38 9.12 -7.37 33.46
C PRO A 38 7.67 -7.36 33.98
N ASN A 39 6.68 -7.35 33.11
CA ASN A 39 5.26 -7.19 33.42
C ASN A 39 4.38 -8.28 32.74
N GLY A 40 4.89 -9.47 32.47
CA GLY A 40 4.18 -10.54 31.79
C GLY A 40 4.54 -10.66 30.30
N ILE A 41 3.70 -11.32 29.49
CA ILE A 41 3.94 -11.56 28.07
C ILE A 41 4.15 -10.23 27.33
N TRP A 42 5.31 -10.10 26.67
CA TRP A 42 5.59 -8.95 25.81
C TRP A 42 5.33 -9.34 24.33
N THR A 43 4.28 -8.77 23.76
CA THR A 43 3.91 -8.98 22.35
C THR A 43 4.88 -8.24 21.44
N GLY A 44 5.68 -8.97 20.71
CA GLY A 44 6.63 -8.45 19.74
C GLY A 44 6.17 -8.58 18.30
N ASN A 45 5.16 -9.43 18.04
CA ASN A 45 4.65 -9.73 16.71
C ASN A 45 3.12 -9.73 16.68
N ILE A 46 2.55 -8.96 15.77
CA ILE A 46 1.12 -9.00 15.46
C ILE A 46 0.94 -9.26 13.96
N ARG A 47 0.20 -10.30 13.64
CA ARG A 47 -0.09 -10.67 12.24
C ARG A 47 -0.82 -9.53 11.52
N GLY A 48 -0.30 -9.16 10.33
CA GLY A 48 -0.84 -8.08 9.51
C GLY A 48 -0.23 -6.71 9.85
N SER A 49 0.56 -6.60 10.95
CA SER A 49 1.43 -5.46 11.16
C SER A 49 2.80 -5.70 10.54
N VAL A 50 3.54 -4.63 10.35
CA VAL A 50 4.97 -4.66 9.98
C VAL A 50 5.87 -4.43 11.19
N GLY A 51 5.32 -4.60 12.40
CA GLY A 51 6.02 -4.41 13.66
C GLY A 51 6.03 -2.97 14.16
N ARG A 52 6.90 -2.71 15.12
CA ARG A 52 7.09 -1.37 15.69
C ARG A 52 8.23 -0.63 14.99
N PRO A 53 8.18 0.71 14.90
CA PRO A 53 9.31 1.51 14.44
C PRO A 53 10.57 1.17 15.25
N VAL A 54 11.71 1.04 14.55
CA VAL A 54 12.97 0.75 15.22
C VAL A 54 13.41 1.93 16.10
N MET A 55 14.24 1.66 17.11
CA MET A 55 14.74 2.69 18.02
C MET A 55 15.41 3.84 17.26
N GLY A 56 15.08 5.07 17.66
CA GLY A 56 15.62 6.28 17.02
C GLY A 56 14.87 6.75 15.77
N VAL A 57 13.79 6.05 15.41
CA VAL A 57 12.87 6.46 14.32
C VAL A 57 11.58 7.00 14.91
N ALA A 58 11.26 8.23 14.57
CA ALA A 58 9.96 8.82 14.81
C ALA A 58 9.07 8.69 13.57
N VAL A 59 7.80 8.40 13.77
CA VAL A 59 6.79 8.31 12.72
C VAL A 59 5.63 9.27 13.04
N ARG A 60 5.02 9.83 12.00
CA ARG A 60 3.74 10.54 12.09
C ARG A 60 2.91 10.26 10.85
N PHE A 61 1.62 10.48 10.97
CA PHE A 61 0.66 10.29 9.90
C PHE A 61 0.03 11.63 9.60
N VAL A 62 0.02 12.03 8.34
CA VAL A 62 -0.54 13.33 7.95
C VAL A 62 -1.70 13.13 6.97
N ASP A 63 -2.69 13.97 7.11
CA ASP A 63 -3.76 14.07 6.13
C ASP A 63 -3.19 14.54 4.78
N ILE A 64 -3.57 13.85 3.71
CA ILE A 64 -2.97 14.05 2.38
C ILE A 64 -3.32 15.42 1.80
N GLU A 65 -4.48 15.99 2.17
CA GLU A 65 -4.98 17.24 1.61
C GLU A 65 -4.54 18.45 2.42
N THR A 66 -4.69 18.34 3.73
CA THR A 66 -4.45 19.46 4.65
C THR A 66 -3.02 19.49 5.19
N GLY A 67 -2.31 18.36 5.15
CA GLY A 67 -1.01 18.18 5.80
C GLY A 67 -1.09 18.15 7.33
N ALA A 68 -2.29 18.15 7.91
CA ALA A 68 -2.47 18.11 9.36
C ALA A 68 -2.04 16.75 9.92
N VAL A 69 -1.38 16.75 11.08
CA VAL A 69 -1.02 15.52 11.77
C VAL A 69 -2.28 14.83 12.30
N LEU A 70 -2.43 13.57 11.97
CA LEU A 70 -3.55 12.73 12.37
C LEU A 70 -3.28 12.06 13.71
N PRO A 71 -4.31 11.80 14.53
CA PRO A 71 -4.18 11.00 15.75
C PRO A 71 -3.84 9.53 15.44
N ILE A 72 -3.33 8.84 16.46
CA ILE A 72 -3.08 7.38 16.43
C ILE A 72 -4.37 6.65 16.03
N GLY A 73 -4.24 5.57 15.27
CA GLY A 73 -5.34 4.76 14.75
C GLY A 73 -5.85 5.20 13.38
N GLN A 74 -5.66 6.45 12.98
CA GLN A 74 -6.08 6.93 11.67
C GLN A 74 -5.04 6.67 10.60
N VAL A 75 -5.53 6.31 9.40
CA VAL A 75 -4.68 6.11 8.22
C VAL A 75 -4.34 7.46 7.60
N GLY A 76 -3.05 7.72 7.42
CA GLY A 76 -2.53 8.90 6.74
C GLY A 76 -1.24 8.62 5.99
N LEU A 77 -0.71 9.63 5.32
CA LEU A 77 0.59 9.56 4.69
C LEU A 77 1.66 9.42 5.78
N LEU A 78 2.41 8.32 5.71
CA LEU A 78 3.50 8.05 6.65
C LEU A 78 4.67 8.98 6.38
N GLU A 79 4.99 9.79 7.37
CA GLU A 79 6.20 10.60 7.40
C GLU A 79 7.13 10.11 8.52
N VAL A 80 8.42 10.06 8.23
CA VAL A 80 9.43 9.49 9.13
C VAL A 80 10.60 10.43 9.35
N ARG A 81 11.19 10.36 10.53
CA ARG A 81 12.38 11.11 10.91
C ARG A 81 13.27 10.24 11.79
N GLY A 82 14.56 10.17 11.49
CA GLY A 82 15.50 9.37 12.26
C GLY A 82 16.91 9.41 11.69
N ALA A 83 17.87 8.89 12.44
CA ALA A 83 19.27 8.85 12.01
C ALA A 83 19.51 7.90 10.82
N ASN A 84 18.59 6.98 10.56
CA ASN A 84 18.61 6.05 9.43
C ASN A 84 17.99 6.64 8.15
N VAL A 85 17.35 7.80 8.24
CA VAL A 85 16.78 8.49 7.07
C VAL A 85 17.92 9.14 6.28
N PHE A 86 17.93 8.92 4.97
CA PHE A 86 18.94 9.49 4.08
C PHE A 86 18.91 11.03 4.07
N THR A 87 19.99 11.66 3.62
CA THR A 87 20.07 13.12 3.57
C THR A 87 19.46 13.73 2.31
N GLY A 88 19.17 12.91 1.30
CA GLY A 88 18.54 13.36 0.05
C GLY A 88 18.99 12.55 -1.16
N TYR A 89 18.40 12.88 -2.31
CA TYR A 89 18.70 12.26 -3.60
C TYR A 89 19.95 12.89 -4.21
N LEU A 90 20.92 12.07 -4.58
CA LEU A 90 22.19 12.52 -5.14
C LEU A 90 21.97 13.30 -6.47
N GLY A 91 22.45 14.54 -6.52
CA GLY A 91 22.33 15.39 -7.70
C GLY A 91 20.92 15.92 -7.99
N ASP A 92 19.95 15.69 -7.08
CA ASP A 92 18.56 16.11 -7.27
C ASP A 92 18.02 16.85 -6.04
N PRO A 93 18.41 18.11 -5.86
CA PRO A 93 17.97 18.92 -4.73
C PRO A 93 16.47 19.25 -4.79
N ALA A 94 15.88 19.34 -5.97
CA ALA A 94 14.47 19.63 -6.13
C ALA A 94 13.63 18.47 -5.59
N ARG A 95 13.91 17.25 -6.01
CA ARG A 95 13.26 16.04 -5.51
C ARG A 95 13.51 15.84 -4.01
N THR A 96 14.70 16.20 -3.53
CA THR A 96 15.01 16.13 -2.10
C THR A 96 14.11 17.06 -1.29
N ALA A 97 13.93 18.31 -1.73
CA ALA A 97 13.06 19.29 -1.07
C ALA A 97 11.58 18.89 -1.09
N GLU A 98 11.11 18.21 -2.13
CA GLU A 98 9.75 17.65 -2.19
C GLU A 98 9.57 16.47 -1.23
N ALA A 99 10.59 15.62 -1.09
CA ALA A 99 10.53 14.41 -0.29
C ALA A 99 10.79 14.65 1.20
N ILE A 100 11.63 15.63 1.56
CA ILE A 100 11.98 15.96 2.95
C ILE A 100 11.49 17.38 3.27
N VAL A 101 10.43 17.45 4.08
CA VAL A 101 9.80 18.71 4.49
C VAL A 101 9.91 18.84 6.01
N ASP A 102 10.47 19.95 6.49
CA ASP A 102 10.67 20.24 7.92
C ASP A 102 11.40 19.10 8.68
N GLY A 103 12.31 18.41 7.99
CA GLY A 103 13.10 17.30 8.53
C GLY A 103 12.32 15.97 8.60
N TRP A 104 11.13 15.89 7.99
CA TRP A 104 10.35 14.67 7.85
C TRP A 104 10.40 14.18 6.39
N TYR A 105 10.78 12.92 6.22
CA TYR A 105 10.75 12.26 4.92
C TYR A 105 9.35 11.69 4.65
N ARG A 106 8.77 12.02 3.51
CA ARG A 106 7.49 11.53 3.02
C ARG A 106 7.69 10.22 2.29
N THR A 107 7.26 9.11 2.88
CA THR A 107 7.50 7.77 2.31
C THR A 107 6.70 7.49 1.04
N GLY A 108 5.59 8.18 0.85
CA GLY A 108 4.60 7.87 -0.18
C GLY A 108 3.72 6.68 0.17
N ASP A 109 3.87 6.08 1.35
CA ASP A 109 3.05 4.99 1.84
C ASP A 109 1.98 5.51 2.81
N LEU A 110 0.80 4.93 2.74
CA LEU A 110 -0.28 5.17 3.69
C LEU A 110 -0.21 4.12 4.79
N ALA A 111 -0.30 4.58 6.03
CA ALA A 111 -0.19 3.71 7.19
C ALA A 111 -0.93 4.27 8.40
N ARG A 112 -1.06 3.46 9.43
CA ARG A 112 -1.50 3.85 10.76
C ARG A 112 -0.68 3.14 11.83
N LEU A 113 -0.66 3.71 13.03
CA LEU A 113 -0.15 3.08 14.23
C LEU A 113 -1.33 2.68 15.11
N ASP A 114 -1.27 1.55 15.79
CA ASP A 114 -2.22 1.24 16.85
C ASP A 114 -1.75 1.76 18.21
N ASP A 115 -2.57 1.57 19.26
CA ASP A 115 -2.27 2.05 20.60
C ASP A 115 -1.07 1.32 21.25
N ASP A 116 -0.73 0.12 20.76
CA ASP A 116 0.43 -0.66 21.17
C ASP A 116 1.70 -0.33 20.38
N GLY A 117 1.61 0.61 19.44
CA GLY A 117 2.72 1.09 18.61
C GLY A 117 3.07 0.20 17.42
N PHE A 118 2.19 -0.72 17.02
CA PHE A 118 2.38 -1.51 15.80
C PHE A 118 1.96 -0.72 14.57
N LEU A 119 2.80 -0.77 13.52
CA LEU A 119 2.59 -0.10 12.26
C LEU A 119 1.86 -1.02 11.27
N TYR A 120 0.79 -0.51 10.66
CA TYR A 120 0.01 -1.19 9.64
C TYR A 120 0.05 -0.40 8.34
N LEU A 121 0.50 -1.03 7.27
CA LEU A 121 0.50 -0.43 5.95
C LEU A 121 -0.87 -0.57 5.30
N ALA A 122 -1.42 0.53 4.81
CA ALA A 122 -2.65 0.55 4.03
C ALA A 122 -2.38 0.47 2.51
N GLY A 123 -1.18 0.85 2.08
CA GLY A 123 -0.74 0.80 0.69
C GLY A 123 0.07 2.03 0.27
N ARG A 124 0.37 2.14 -1.03
CA ARG A 124 1.05 3.30 -1.58
C ARG A 124 0.07 4.37 -2.05
N LEU A 125 0.34 5.64 -1.74
CA LEU A 125 -0.49 6.77 -2.17
C LEU A 125 -0.73 6.76 -3.69
N SER A 126 0.29 6.42 -4.49
CA SER A 126 0.18 6.28 -5.95
C SER A 126 -0.70 5.12 -6.42
N ARG A 127 -1.18 4.28 -5.50
CA ARG A 127 -2.08 3.14 -5.69
C ARG A 127 -3.45 3.36 -5.06
N PHE A 128 -3.79 4.63 -4.84
CA PHE A 128 -5.11 5.05 -4.42
C PHE A 128 -5.66 6.07 -5.41
N SER A 129 -6.97 6.15 -5.47
CA SER A 129 -7.70 7.19 -6.19
C SER A 129 -8.74 7.82 -5.29
N LYS A 130 -8.90 9.12 -5.40
CA LYS A 130 -9.94 9.84 -4.66
C LYS A 130 -11.19 9.96 -5.51
N ILE A 131 -12.21 9.18 -5.17
CA ILE A 131 -13.46 9.10 -5.93
C ILE A 131 -14.61 9.55 -5.04
N GLY A 132 -15.25 10.67 -5.37
CA GLY A 132 -16.36 11.20 -4.59
C GLY A 132 -16.01 11.49 -3.13
N GLY A 133 -14.75 11.83 -2.83
CA GLY A 133 -14.24 12.08 -1.49
C GLY A 133 -13.66 10.84 -0.78
N GLU A 134 -13.85 9.63 -1.30
CA GLU A 134 -13.32 8.40 -0.71
C GLU A 134 -11.96 8.00 -1.32
N MET A 135 -11.06 7.51 -0.47
CA MET A 135 -9.77 6.94 -0.89
C MET A 135 -9.96 5.48 -1.27
N VAL A 136 -9.91 5.17 -2.57
CA VAL A 136 -10.12 3.84 -3.12
C VAL A 136 -8.78 3.14 -3.39
N PRO A 137 -8.43 2.07 -2.66
CA PRO A 137 -7.18 1.34 -2.86
C PRO A 137 -7.26 0.47 -4.11
N HIS A 138 -6.40 0.70 -5.09
CA HIS A 138 -6.36 -0.06 -6.35
C HIS A 138 -6.13 -1.55 -6.12
N GLY A 139 -5.26 -1.91 -5.17
CA GLY A 139 -4.96 -3.31 -4.85
C GLY A 139 -6.18 -4.09 -4.33
N THR A 140 -7.05 -3.47 -3.55
CA THR A 140 -8.29 -4.11 -3.07
C THR A 140 -9.24 -4.37 -4.22
N VAL A 141 -9.37 -3.41 -5.14
CA VAL A 141 -10.21 -3.57 -6.35
C VAL A 141 -9.63 -4.66 -7.26
N GLU A 142 -8.30 -4.70 -7.44
CA GLU A 142 -7.62 -5.75 -8.21
C GLU A 142 -7.87 -7.14 -7.62
N GLN A 143 -7.76 -7.28 -6.30
CA GLN A 143 -8.02 -8.56 -5.62
C GLN A 143 -9.48 -9.01 -5.79
N ALA A 144 -10.44 -8.09 -5.68
CA ALA A 144 -11.85 -8.39 -5.92
C ALA A 144 -12.10 -8.84 -7.37
N LEU A 145 -11.50 -8.15 -8.35
CA LEU A 145 -11.58 -8.50 -9.76
C LEU A 145 -10.97 -9.88 -10.05
N LEU A 146 -9.76 -10.15 -9.53
CA LEU A 146 -9.09 -11.45 -9.69
C LEU A 146 -9.91 -12.58 -9.07
N LYS A 147 -10.54 -12.33 -7.91
CA LYS A 147 -11.41 -13.29 -7.26
C LYS A 147 -12.65 -13.58 -8.11
N ALA A 148 -13.35 -12.55 -8.57
CA ALA A 148 -14.54 -12.70 -9.39
C ALA A 148 -14.27 -13.44 -10.72
N LEU A 149 -13.05 -13.34 -11.25
CA LEU A 149 -12.59 -14.03 -12.46
C LEU A 149 -11.92 -15.38 -12.19
N ASN A 150 -11.78 -15.82 -10.93
CA ASN A 150 -11.04 -17.03 -10.52
C ASN A 150 -9.57 -17.05 -11.01
N LEU A 151 -8.91 -15.88 -11.01
CA LEU A 151 -7.54 -15.69 -11.49
C LEU A 151 -6.52 -15.41 -10.38
N GLN A 152 -6.84 -15.69 -9.10
CA GLN A 152 -5.96 -15.39 -7.96
C GLN A 152 -4.62 -16.15 -8.00
N ALA A 153 -4.56 -17.29 -8.68
CA ALA A 153 -3.37 -18.11 -8.84
C ALA A 153 -2.55 -17.78 -10.09
N SER A 154 -2.90 -16.71 -10.84
CA SER A 154 -2.16 -16.33 -12.04
C SER A 154 -0.74 -15.91 -11.67
N ALA A 155 0.26 -16.52 -12.33
CA ALA A 155 1.67 -16.16 -12.16
C ALA A 155 2.02 -14.81 -12.82
N GLU A 156 1.21 -14.37 -13.79
CA GLU A 156 1.39 -13.14 -14.54
C GLU A 156 0.38 -12.08 -14.11
N ALA A 157 0.76 -10.81 -14.19
CA ALA A 157 -0.16 -9.71 -13.99
C ALA A 157 -1.14 -9.61 -15.16
N VAL A 158 -2.37 -10.04 -14.96
CA VAL A 158 -3.44 -10.03 -15.99
C VAL A 158 -4.42 -8.87 -15.82
N ILE A 159 -4.42 -8.22 -14.66
CA ILE A 159 -5.26 -7.07 -14.30
C ILE A 159 -4.40 -6.03 -13.58
N ALA A 160 -4.62 -4.77 -13.89
CA ALA A 160 -4.12 -3.64 -13.12
C ALA A 160 -5.17 -2.52 -13.09
N VAL A 161 -5.31 -1.88 -11.94
CA VAL A 161 -6.20 -0.74 -11.75
C VAL A 161 -5.38 0.55 -11.78
N SER A 162 -5.85 1.51 -12.54
CA SER A 162 -5.38 2.89 -12.59
C SER A 162 -6.57 3.84 -12.48
N ALA A 163 -6.34 5.12 -12.60
CA ALA A 163 -7.42 6.10 -12.64
C ALA A 163 -7.14 7.22 -13.63
N VAL A 164 -8.22 7.87 -14.03
CA VAL A 164 -8.22 9.09 -14.84
C VAL A 164 -9.07 10.15 -14.16
N SER A 165 -8.83 11.42 -14.50
CA SER A 165 -9.65 12.52 -13.99
C SER A 165 -11.11 12.36 -14.42
N ASP A 166 -12.02 12.64 -13.49
CA ASP A 166 -13.47 12.68 -13.70
C ASP A 166 -14.00 14.00 -13.16
N PRO A 167 -14.65 14.86 -14.00
CA PRO A 167 -15.12 16.19 -13.57
C PRO A 167 -16.13 16.17 -12.43
N ALA A 168 -16.91 15.08 -12.29
CA ALA A 168 -17.97 14.99 -11.29
C ALA A 168 -17.49 14.39 -9.96
N LYS A 169 -16.48 13.52 -10.00
CA LYS A 169 -16.05 12.71 -8.83
C LYS A 169 -14.57 12.85 -8.48
N GLY A 170 -13.84 13.75 -9.16
CA GLY A 170 -12.42 13.91 -9.05
C GLY A 170 -11.67 12.88 -9.90
N GLU A 171 -11.83 11.60 -9.61
CA GLU A 171 -11.23 10.50 -10.36
C GLU A 171 -12.24 9.39 -10.65
N GLN A 172 -11.96 8.57 -11.67
CA GLN A 172 -12.64 7.31 -11.92
C GLN A 172 -11.64 6.19 -12.19
N LEU A 173 -11.97 4.99 -11.74
CA LEU A 173 -11.14 3.81 -11.96
C LEU A 173 -11.18 3.35 -13.41
N VAL A 174 -10.00 2.95 -13.90
CA VAL A 174 -9.82 2.29 -15.18
C VAL A 174 -9.13 0.94 -14.93
N VAL A 175 -9.76 -0.14 -15.35
CA VAL A 175 -9.18 -1.48 -15.31
C VAL A 175 -8.48 -1.76 -16.61
N LEU A 176 -7.17 -1.99 -16.55
CA LEU A 176 -6.39 -2.52 -17.66
C LEU A 176 -6.35 -4.05 -17.54
N HIS A 177 -6.65 -4.78 -18.60
CA HIS A 177 -6.72 -6.25 -18.56
C HIS A 177 -6.21 -6.88 -19.84
N THR A 178 -5.65 -8.09 -19.73
CA THR A 178 -5.16 -8.87 -20.89
C THR A 178 -6.11 -10.00 -21.27
N VAL A 179 -6.99 -10.41 -20.37
CA VAL A 179 -7.95 -11.51 -20.55
C VAL A 179 -9.27 -11.03 -21.15
N ASP A 180 -10.02 -11.93 -21.77
CA ASP A 180 -11.39 -11.62 -22.17
C ASP A 180 -12.30 -11.60 -20.93
N LEU A 181 -13.11 -10.56 -20.82
CA LEU A 181 -14.07 -10.40 -19.73
C LEU A 181 -15.33 -9.68 -20.22
N ASP A 182 -16.43 -9.91 -19.52
CA ASP A 182 -17.67 -9.16 -19.68
C ASP A 182 -17.74 -8.10 -18.56
N PRO A 183 -17.63 -6.79 -18.90
CA PRO A 183 -17.64 -5.73 -17.91
C PRO A 183 -18.96 -5.65 -17.11
N ASP A 184 -20.11 -5.94 -17.73
CA ASP A 184 -21.41 -5.84 -17.09
C ASP A 184 -21.63 -6.98 -16.10
N ALA A 185 -21.33 -8.21 -16.52
CA ALA A 185 -21.37 -9.37 -15.63
C ALA A 185 -20.40 -9.21 -14.46
N LEU A 186 -19.20 -8.70 -14.72
CA LEU A 186 -18.18 -8.50 -13.68
C LEU A 186 -18.61 -7.44 -12.66
N ARG A 187 -19.17 -6.30 -13.11
CA ARG A 187 -19.73 -5.28 -12.22
C ARG A 187 -20.85 -5.83 -11.35
N ALA A 188 -21.75 -6.63 -11.90
CA ALA A 188 -22.82 -7.27 -11.14
C ALA A 188 -22.27 -8.23 -10.08
N THR A 189 -21.24 -9.00 -10.41
CA THR A 189 -20.56 -9.91 -9.46
C THR A 189 -19.91 -9.15 -8.33
N LEU A 190 -19.16 -8.07 -8.62
CA LEU A 190 -18.50 -7.24 -7.60
C LEU A 190 -19.51 -6.59 -6.65
N ALA A 191 -20.64 -6.12 -7.17
CA ALA A 191 -21.72 -5.57 -6.35
C ALA A 191 -22.36 -6.64 -5.44
N ALA A 192 -22.60 -7.84 -5.97
CA ALA A 192 -23.14 -8.96 -5.21
C ALA A 192 -22.19 -9.47 -4.12
N GLU A 193 -20.86 -9.37 -4.34
CA GLU A 193 -19.84 -9.67 -3.34
C GLU A 193 -19.67 -8.55 -2.28
N GLY A 194 -20.42 -7.45 -2.37
CA GLY A 194 -20.44 -6.38 -1.39
C GLY A 194 -19.36 -5.32 -1.58
N LEU A 195 -18.73 -5.22 -2.76
CA LEU A 195 -17.82 -4.13 -3.05
C LEU A 195 -18.59 -2.80 -3.09
N ALA A 196 -18.09 -1.78 -2.41
CA ALA A 196 -18.74 -0.47 -2.37
C ALA A 196 -18.93 0.11 -3.78
N ASN A 197 -20.08 0.74 -4.06
CA ASN A 197 -20.44 1.23 -5.39
C ASN A 197 -19.39 2.16 -6.03
N LEU A 198 -18.71 2.99 -5.21
CA LEU A 198 -17.65 3.88 -5.69
C LEU A 198 -16.38 3.14 -6.09
N TRP A 199 -16.19 1.92 -5.60
CA TRP A 199 -15.03 1.08 -5.88
C TRP A 199 -15.23 0.18 -7.10
N ILE A 200 -16.47 0.06 -7.61
CA ILE A 200 -16.78 -0.74 -8.80
C ILE A 200 -16.34 0.02 -10.05
N PRO A 201 -15.34 -0.50 -10.80
CA PRO A 201 -14.84 0.16 -11.99
C PRO A 201 -15.91 0.27 -13.09
N LYS A 202 -15.92 1.41 -13.79
CA LYS A 202 -16.82 1.63 -14.92
C LYS A 202 -16.14 1.49 -16.27
N VAL A 203 -14.82 1.67 -16.31
CA VAL A 203 -14.03 1.65 -17.53
C VAL A 203 -13.12 0.43 -17.51
N PHE A 204 -13.21 -0.36 -18.56
CA PHE A 204 -12.36 -1.53 -18.80
C PHE A 204 -11.67 -1.36 -20.15
N LYS A 205 -10.34 -1.50 -20.18
CA LYS A 205 -9.52 -1.37 -21.38
C LYS A 205 -8.68 -2.62 -21.57
N LYS A 206 -8.89 -3.33 -22.68
CA LYS A 206 -8.04 -4.46 -23.03
C LYS A 206 -6.70 -3.97 -23.55
N VAL A 207 -5.62 -4.51 -23.02
CA VAL A 207 -4.23 -4.21 -23.40
C VAL A 207 -3.51 -5.49 -23.75
N ALA A 208 -2.45 -5.38 -24.56
CA ALA A 208 -1.65 -6.55 -24.95
C ALA A 208 -0.90 -7.16 -23.76
N VAL A 209 -0.42 -6.31 -22.83
CA VAL A 209 0.35 -6.71 -21.66
C VAL A 209 0.18 -5.68 -20.55
N ILE A 210 0.14 -6.14 -19.29
CA ILE A 210 0.24 -5.26 -18.14
C ILE A 210 1.71 -4.86 -17.96
N PRO A 211 2.04 -3.56 -18.00
CA PRO A 211 3.42 -3.12 -17.91
C PRO A 211 3.99 -3.36 -16.51
N ILE A 212 5.12 -4.04 -16.47
CA ILE A 212 5.92 -4.31 -15.26
C ILE A 212 7.36 -3.83 -15.45
N LEU A 213 7.97 -3.37 -14.36
CA LEU A 213 9.38 -3.01 -14.31
C LEU A 213 10.26 -4.27 -14.28
N GLY A 214 11.54 -4.13 -14.59
CA GLY A 214 12.52 -5.23 -14.46
C GLY A 214 12.63 -5.82 -13.05
N THR A 215 12.10 -5.14 -12.04
CA THR A 215 12.00 -5.61 -10.64
C THR A 215 10.77 -6.48 -10.37
N GLY A 216 9.92 -6.73 -11.37
CA GLY A 216 8.65 -7.45 -11.22
C GLY A 216 7.48 -6.62 -10.68
N LYS A 217 7.69 -5.35 -10.36
CA LYS A 217 6.62 -4.44 -9.89
C LYS A 217 5.90 -3.78 -11.07
N LEU A 218 4.63 -3.41 -10.88
CA LEU A 218 3.86 -2.66 -11.88
C LEU A 218 4.56 -1.34 -12.25
N ASP A 219 4.64 -1.03 -13.54
CA ASP A 219 5.08 0.27 -14.04
C ASP A 219 3.90 1.26 -14.01
N LEU A 220 3.76 1.97 -12.89
CA LEU A 220 2.63 2.87 -12.65
C LEU A 220 2.55 4.03 -13.65
N ASN A 221 3.68 4.48 -14.18
CA ASN A 221 3.70 5.55 -15.18
C ASN A 221 3.11 5.08 -16.51
N LYS A 222 3.52 3.90 -16.99
CA LYS A 222 2.94 3.29 -18.19
C LYS A 222 1.48 2.91 -18.00
N LEU A 223 1.11 2.40 -16.80
CA LEU A 223 -0.30 2.10 -16.49
C LEU A 223 -1.17 3.36 -16.59
N ARG A 224 -0.71 4.49 -16.05
CA ARG A 224 -1.44 5.76 -16.13
C ARG A 224 -1.58 6.25 -17.59
N GLN A 225 -0.52 6.18 -18.38
CA GLN A 225 -0.58 6.52 -19.79
C GLN A 225 -1.59 5.67 -20.57
N LEU A 226 -1.58 4.34 -20.36
CA LEU A 226 -2.54 3.42 -20.99
C LEU A 226 -3.98 3.65 -20.52
N ALA A 227 -4.17 4.08 -19.28
CA ALA A 227 -5.49 4.41 -18.77
C ALA A 227 -6.06 5.69 -19.40
N GLN A 228 -5.23 6.67 -19.73
CA GLN A 228 -5.64 7.96 -20.32
C GLN A 228 -5.93 7.86 -21.84
N GLY A 229 -5.20 7.03 -22.58
CA GLY A 229 -5.35 6.81 -24.03
C GLY A 229 -6.48 5.86 -24.36
#